data_a362512e462ea4bcfcdad8674584b017
#
_entry.id   a362512e462ea4bcfcdad8674584b017
#
_cell.length_a   1.000
_cell.length_b   1.000
_cell.length_c   1.000
_cell.angle_alpha   90.00
_cell.angle_beta   90.00
_cell.angle_gamma   90.00
#
_symmetry.space_group_name_H-M   'P 1'
#
loop_
_entity.id
_entity.type
_entity.pdbx_description
1 polymer ?
#
loop_
_entity_poly.entity_id
_entity_poly.type
_entity_poly.pdbx_seq_one_letter_code
_entity_poly.pdbx_strand_id
1 'polypeptide(L)'
;MYYIGVDLGGTNIAVGIVDKEGKILAKKSVKTLADRPFDEIVADMANCILDLLAEQGMTENDIVSIGIGCPGNLDTENGRLVYANNFKNGTDVPLRKLMQQHINKPVYLGNDANVAALGETISGAAKGVKNAVMITLGTGVGGGIIIDGKIYEGQNSAGAEMGHVCIVKDGEHCSCGRNGCWEAYASVTALIRQTKEAMKAHPESKMNETPMDEVNGRTAFDAMRAGDAVAKNVCDRYIEYIAEGLVDIVNVFRPETLIIGGGICKEGDTLLVPIKNFINKYAYGGSLNPEQHIETAKLGNDAGIIGAALIHA
;
A
#
# COMPACT_ATOMS: atom_id res chain seq x y z
N MET A 1 5.80 25.85 8.98
CA MET A 1 6.55 24.72 9.56
C MET A 1 6.43 23.58 8.56
N TYR A 2 7.56 23.04 8.11
CA TYR A 2 7.60 22.03 7.06
C TYR A 2 8.27 20.76 7.53
N TYR A 3 7.93 19.68 6.89
CA TYR A 3 8.41 18.32 7.14
C TYR A 3 8.87 17.70 5.82
N ILE A 4 9.84 16.83 5.86
CA ILE A 4 10.24 16.06 4.68
C ILE A 4 9.60 14.67 4.77
N GLY A 5 8.91 14.26 3.71
CA GLY A 5 8.48 12.90 3.50
C GLY A 5 9.28 12.25 2.38
N VAL A 6 9.75 11.05 2.65
CA VAL A 6 10.47 10.22 1.69
C VAL A 6 9.70 8.92 1.50
N ASP A 7 9.36 8.62 0.28
CA ASP A 7 8.87 7.30 -0.15
C ASP A 7 10.03 6.55 -0.82
N LEU A 8 10.62 5.62 -0.08
CA LEU A 8 11.76 4.83 -0.50
C LEU A 8 11.29 3.53 -1.16
N GLY A 9 11.04 3.56 -2.46
CA GLY A 9 10.72 2.37 -3.24
C GLY A 9 11.95 1.68 -3.85
N GLY A 10 11.80 0.43 -4.25
CA GLY A 10 12.87 -0.33 -4.93
C GLY A 10 13.29 0.24 -6.31
N THR A 11 12.44 1.04 -6.95
CA THR A 11 12.71 1.63 -8.28
C THR A 11 13.02 3.12 -8.20
N ASN A 12 12.30 3.86 -7.38
CA ASN A 12 12.43 5.31 -7.24
C ASN A 12 12.41 5.69 -5.77
N ILE A 13 13.14 6.76 -5.44
CA ILE A 13 13.03 7.52 -4.21
C ILE A 13 12.21 8.76 -4.54
N ALA A 14 11.08 8.98 -3.86
CA ALA A 14 10.30 10.19 -4.00
C ALA A 14 10.37 11.02 -2.70
N VAL A 15 10.65 12.30 -2.83
CA VAL A 15 10.82 13.23 -1.70
C VAL A 15 9.81 14.37 -1.85
N GLY A 16 9.18 14.78 -0.75
CA GLY A 16 8.31 15.95 -0.72
C GLY A 16 8.53 16.82 0.50
N ILE A 17 8.36 18.13 0.30
CA ILE A 17 8.23 19.12 1.36
C ILE A 17 6.75 19.24 1.68
N VAL A 18 6.35 18.95 2.91
CA VAL A 18 4.95 18.85 3.32
C VAL A 18 4.69 19.81 4.49
N ASP A 19 3.58 20.54 4.47
CA ASP A 19 3.15 21.32 5.60
C ASP A 19 2.40 20.47 6.65
N LYS A 20 2.07 21.06 7.78
CA LYS A 20 1.38 20.37 8.89
C LYS A 20 -0.06 19.91 8.55
N GLU A 21 -0.66 20.47 7.52
CA GLU A 21 -1.98 20.11 7.01
C GLU A 21 -1.92 18.99 5.95
N GLY A 22 -0.72 18.48 5.61
CA GLY A 22 -0.51 17.42 4.63
C GLY A 22 -0.52 17.91 3.18
N LYS A 23 -0.33 19.22 2.94
CA LYS A 23 -0.18 19.76 1.59
C LYS A 23 1.29 19.67 1.15
N ILE A 24 1.52 19.10 0.00
CA ILE A 24 2.85 19.06 -0.63
C ILE A 24 3.13 20.43 -1.26
N LEU A 25 4.21 21.08 -0.80
CA LEU A 25 4.72 22.33 -1.37
C LEU A 25 5.50 22.05 -2.67
N ALA A 26 6.41 21.09 -2.63
CA ALA A 26 7.22 20.67 -3.76
C ALA A 26 7.60 19.19 -3.61
N LYS A 27 7.87 18.53 -4.72
CA LYS A 27 8.34 17.13 -4.73
C LYS A 27 9.36 16.87 -5.83
N LYS A 28 10.26 15.92 -5.59
CA LYS A 28 11.30 15.48 -6.52
C LYS A 28 11.46 13.98 -6.42
N SER A 29 11.94 13.36 -7.47
CA SER A 29 12.19 11.90 -7.46
C SER A 29 13.49 11.58 -8.20
N VAL A 30 14.20 10.57 -7.69
CA VAL A 30 15.42 10.03 -8.29
C VAL A 30 15.32 8.50 -8.36
N LYS A 31 16.17 7.86 -9.17
CA LYS A 31 16.23 6.39 -9.26
C LYS A 31 16.91 5.81 -8.03
N THR A 32 16.32 4.75 -7.45
CA THR A 32 16.87 4.07 -6.29
C THR A 32 18.14 3.29 -6.63
N LEU A 33 18.19 2.62 -7.79
CA LEU A 33 19.28 1.72 -8.16
C LEU A 33 19.57 0.71 -7.04
N ALA A 34 18.59 -0.09 -6.68
CA ALA A 34 18.49 -0.90 -5.46
C ALA A 34 19.58 -2.00 -5.28
N ASP A 35 20.40 -2.25 -6.29
CA ASP A 35 21.50 -3.23 -6.23
C ASP A 35 22.78 -2.70 -5.58
N ARG A 36 22.86 -1.39 -5.31
CA ARG A 36 24.02 -0.70 -4.74
C ARG A 36 24.14 -0.90 -3.22
N PRO A 37 25.29 -0.54 -2.60
CA PRO A 37 25.40 -0.39 -1.16
C PRO A 37 24.34 0.58 -0.61
N PHE A 38 23.82 0.27 0.58
CA PHE A 38 22.66 1.04 1.10
C PHE A 38 23.04 2.45 1.54
N ASP A 39 24.28 2.69 1.94
CA ASP A 39 24.83 4.03 2.25
C ASP A 39 24.81 4.96 1.03
N GLU A 40 25.07 4.44 -0.18
CA GLU A 40 24.94 5.22 -1.42
C GLU A 40 23.47 5.59 -1.71
N ILE A 41 22.52 4.69 -1.44
CA ILE A 41 21.09 4.96 -1.59
C ILE A 41 20.66 6.08 -0.61
N VAL A 42 21.16 6.03 0.64
CA VAL A 42 20.88 7.07 1.63
C VAL A 42 21.52 8.40 1.24
N ALA A 43 22.72 8.40 0.68
CA ALA A 43 23.38 9.60 0.17
C ALA A 43 22.54 10.26 -0.95
N ASP A 44 22.04 9.48 -1.91
CA ASP A 44 21.15 10.00 -2.97
C ASP A 44 19.83 10.55 -2.42
N MET A 45 19.29 9.88 -1.40
CA MET A 45 18.08 10.35 -0.70
C MET A 45 18.33 11.70 -0.02
N ALA A 46 19.46 11.85 0.69
CA ALA A 46 19.85 13.09 1.34
C ALA A 46 20.11 14.21 0.32
N ASN A 47 20.82 13.90 -0.76
CA ASN A 47 21.07 14.86 -1.85
C ASN A 47 19.76 15.32 -2.50
N CYS A 48 18.82 14.40 -2.73
CA CYS A 48 17.50 14.73 -3.27
C CYS A 48 16.72 15.67 -2.35
N ILE A 49 16.80 15.49 -1.02
CA ILE A 49 16.21 16.39 -0.03
C ILE A 49 16.86 17.77 -0.09
N LEU A 50 18.19 17.84 -0.05
CA LEU A 50 18.94 19.11 -0.03
C LEU A 50 18.72 19.91 -1.32
N ASP A 51 18.76 19.23 -2.47
CA ASP A 51 18.45 19.83 -3.76
C ASP A 51 17.02 20.42 -3.79
N LEU A 52 16.03 19.62 -3.32
CA LEU A 52 14.64 20.05 -3.31
C LEU A 52 14.44 21.28 -2.41
N LEU A 53 15.09 21.33 -1.24
CA LEU A 53 15.08 22.49 -0.36
C LEU A 53 15.69 23.71 -1.04
N ALA A 54 16.87 23.57 -1.67
CA ALA A 54 17.57 24.64 -2.36
C ALA A 54 16.74 25.20 -3.53
N GLU A 55 16.07 24.35 -4.31
CA GLU A 55 15.16 24.76 -5.40
C GLU A 55 13.98 25.60 -4.90
N GLN A 56 13.59 25.45 -3.62
CA GLN A 56 12.54 26.25 -2.98
C GLN A 56 13.08 27.45 -2.17
N GLY A 57 14.40 27.71 -2.24
CA GLY A 57 15.05 28.76 -1.45
C GLY A 57 15.06 28.47 0.06
N MET A 58 14.97 27.20 0.44
CA MET A 58 14.93 26.70 1.81
C MET A 58 16.26 26.02 2.19
N THR A 59 16.43 25.84 3.49
CA THR A 59 17.57 25.14 4.09
C THR A 59 17.08 24.07 5.08
N GLU A 60 17.98 23.28 5.65
CA GLU A 60 17.65 22.36 6.72
C GLU A 60 16.97 23.04 7.93
N ASN A 61 17.23 24.33 8.17
CA ASN A 61 16.65 25.06 9.30
C ASN A 61 15.14 25.30 9.14
N ASP A 62 14.64 25.22 7.94
CA ASP A 62 13.22 25.46 7.62
C ASP A 62 12.34 24.23 7.81
N ILE A 63 12.97 23.05 8.06
CA ILE A 63 12.26 21.79 8.30
C ILE A 63 12.40 21.30 9.74
N VAL A 64 11.38 20.61 10.22
CA VAL A 64 11.29 20.04 11.57
C VAL A 64 11.92 18.67 11.65
N SER A 65 11.56 17.79 10.72
CA SER A 65 11.94 16.38 10.71
C SER A 65 11.89 15.78 9.30
N ILE A 66 12.44 14.58 9.19
CA ILE A 66 12.41 13.73 8.01
C ILE A 66 11.70 12.43 8.38
N GLY A 67 10.65 12.07 7.67
CA GLY A 67 10.02 10.77 7.75
C GLY A 67 10.34 9.95 6.50
N ILE A 68 10.60 8.66 6.66
CA ILE A 68 10.94 7.74 5.57
C ILE A 68 9.97 6.56 5.60
N GLY A 69 9.13 6.46 4.56
CA GLY A 69 8.37 5.27 4.24
C GLY A 69 9.25 4.29 3.49
N CYS A 70 9.38 3.06 3.98
CA CYS A 70 10.26 2.04 3.42
C CYS A 70 9.56 0.68 3.38
N PRO A 71 9.66 -0.09 2.29
CA PRO A 71 9.13 -1.45 2.25
C PRO A 71 9.93 -2.37 3.18
N GLY A 72 9.28 -3.46 3.59
CA GLY A 72 9.91 -4.50 4.40
C GLY A 72 9.68 -4.36 5.90
N ASN A 73 10.48 -5.09 6.66
CA ASN A 73 10.38 -5.15 8.12
C ASN A 73 11.29 -4.08 8.74
N LEU A 74 10.72 -3.23 9.58
CA LEU A 74 11.39 -2.11 10.24
C LEU A 74 11.41 -2.30 11.76
N ASP A 75 12.48 -1.85 12.37
CA ASP A 75 12.58 -1.55 13.80
C ASP A 75 12.47 -0.02 13.93
N THR A 76 11.25 0.47 14.01
CA THR A 76 10.96 1.92 14.01
C THR A 76 11.48 2.60 15.27
N GLU A 77 11.54 1.89 16.41
CA GLU A 77 12.08 2.40 17.67
C GLU A 77 13.57 2.69 17.55
N ASN A 78 14.36 1.73 17.04
CA ASN A 78 15.81 1.88 16.89
C ASN A 78 16.23 2.51 15.55
N GLY A 79 15.27 2.76 14.63
CA GLY A 79 15.51 3.42 13.35
C GLY A 79 16.28 2.56 12.36
N ARG A 80 15.96 1.26 12.29
CA ARG A 80 16.65 0.27 11.46
C ARG A 80 15.69 -0.35 10.44
N LEU A 81 16.19 -0.59 9.23
CA LEU A 81 15.59 -1.52 8.28
C LEU A 81 16.13 -2.92 8.61
N VAL A 82 15.27 -3.79 9.14
CA VAL A 82 15.64 -5.16 9.52
C VAL A 82 15.84 -6.01 8.27
N TYR A 83 14.87 -5.95 7.33
CA TYR A 83 14.93 -6.67 6.08
C TYR A 83 13.98 -6.08 5.03
N ALA A 84 14.46 -5.94 3.79
CA ALA A 84 13.63 -5.65 2.63
C ALA A 84 14.18 -6.36 1.38
N ASN A 85 13.36 -7.22 0.78
CA ASN A 85 13.71 -7.97 -0.43
C ASN A 85 13.86 -7.10 -1.69
N ASN A 86 13.35 -5.87 -1.64
CA ASN A 86 13.44 -4.88 -2.72
C ASN A 86 14.86 -4.33 -2.93
N PHE A 87 15.76 -4.56 -1.98
CA PHE A 87 17.13 -4.06 -1.98
C PHE A 87 18.11 -5.21 -1.78
N LYS A 88 19.13 -5.29 -2.64
CA LYS A 88 20.17 -6.32 -2.56
C LYS A 88 20.89 -6.33 -1.20
N ASN A 89 21.09 -5.15 -0.62
CA ASN A 89 21.77 -4.95 0.65
C ASN A 89 20.81 -4.45 1.75
N GLY A 90 19.51 -4.79 1.65
CA GLY A 90 18.46 -4.33 2.56
C GLY A 90 18.31 -5.17 3.82
N THR A 91 19.41 -5.56 4.47
CA THR A 91 19.39 -6.33 5.71
C THR A 91 20.19 -5.61 6.78
N ASP A 92 19.59 -5.41 7.95
CA ASP A 92 20.20 -4.81 9.14
C ASP A 92 20.83 -3.42 8.90
N VAL A 93 20.09 -2.54 8.20
CA VAL A 93 20.58 -1.20 7.86
C VAL A 93 20.20 -0.19 8.95
N PRO A 94 21.16 0.53 9.56
CA PRO A 94 20.88 1.58 10.55
C PRO A 94 20.42 2.88 9.86
N LEU A 95 19.25 2.84 9.20
CA LEU A 95 18.78 3.84 8.25
C LEU A 95 18.69 5.24 8.84
N ARG A 96 18.13 5.37 10.07
CA ARG A 96 18.10 6.65 10.79
C ARG A 96 19.48 7.25 10.97
N LYS A 97 20.42 6.44 11.47
CA LYS A 97 21.79 6.88 11.73
C LYS A 97 22.51 7.31 10.44
N LEU A 98 22.34 6.56 9.36
CA LEU A 98 22.94 6.89 8.07
C LEU A 98 22.37 8.21 7.53
N MET A 99 21.05 8.42 7.56
CA MET A 99 20.44 9.68 7.13
C MET A 99 20.92 10.86 7.98
N GLN A 100 21.05 10.70 9.29
CA GLN A 100 21.51 11.75 10.20
C GLN A 100 22.99 12.13 10.02
N GLN A 101 23.80 11.32 9.35
CA GLN A 101 25.15 11.70 8.93
C GLN A 101 25.18 12.78 7.84
N HIS A 102 24.10 12.87 7.05
CA HIS A 102 23.96 13.85 5.95
C HIS A 102 23.14 15.08 6.36
N ILE A 103 22.07 14.89 7.13
CA ILE A 103 21.14 15.95 7.52
C ILE A 103 20.86 15.84 9.02
N ASN A 104 21.28 16.86 9.78
CA ASN A 104 21.16 16.86 11.25
C ASN A 104 19.75 17.23 11.72
N LYS A 105 18.78 16.35 11.45
CA LYS A 105 17.37 16.47 11.86
C LYS A 105 16.86 15.18 12.49
N PRO A 106 15.77 15.22 13.27
CA PRO A 106 15.06 14.02 13.67
C PRO A 106 14.60 13.21 12.45
N VAL A 107 14.84 11.89 12.47
CA VAL A 107 14.46 10.98 11.39
C VAL A 107 13.57 9.88 11.95
N TYR A 108 12.43 9.66 11.30
CA TYR A 108 11.45 8.65 11.66
C TYR A 108 11.22 7.69 10.50
N LEU A 109 10.97 6.44 10.83
CA LEU A 109 10.72 5.39 9.84
C LEU A 109 9.30 4.86 9.98
N GLY A 110 8.71 4.43 8.89
CA GLY A 110 7.46 3.70 8.85
C GLY A 110 7.42 2.75 7.65
N ASN A 111 6.67 1.67 7.76
CA ASN A 111 6.40 0.81 6.61
C ASN A 111 5.62 1.60 5.54
N ASP A 112 5.91 1.36 4.25
CA ASP A 112 5.35 2.07 3.11
C ASP A 112 3.80 2.05 3.07
N ALA A 113 3.17 0.90 3.33
CA ALA A 113 1.71 0.79 3.38
C ALA A 113 1.12 1.51 4.61
N ASN A 114 1.80 1.44 5.76
CA ASN A 114 1.37 2.12 6.98
C ASN A 114 1.42 3.65 6.82
N VAL A 115 2.50 4.19 6.26
CA VAL A 115 2.58 5.64 6.04
C VAL A 115 1.60 6.09 4.96
N ALA A 116 1.35 5.29 3.92
CA ALA A 116 0.33 5.60 2.94
C ALA A 116 -1.08 5.66 3.56
N ALA A 117 -1.42 4.73 4.45
CA ALA A 117 -2.67 4.77 5.21
C ALA A 117 -2.79 6.05 6.05
N LEU A 118 -1.71 6.45 6.75
CA LEU A 118 -1.67 7.71 7.51
C LEU A 118 -1.87 8.92 6.59
N GLY A 119 -1.22 8.97 5.43
CA GLY A 119 -1.39 10.04 4.44
C GLY A 119 -2.85 10.20 4.02
N GLU A 120 -3.54 9.10 3.74
CA GLU A 120 -4.97 9.11 3.38
C GLU A 120 -5.88 9.61 4.53
N THR A 121 -5.51 9.43 5.80
CA THR A 121 -6.26 10.00 6.93
C THR A 121 -5.95 11.47 7.19
N ILE A 122 -4.77 11.95 6.79
CA ILE A 122 -4.39 13.36 6.95
C ILE A 122 -5.03 14.24 5.88
N SER A 123 -4.92 13.87 4.60
CA SER A 123 -5.35 14.73 3.51
C SER A 123 -6.05 14.03 2.34
N GLY A 124 -6.28 12.72 2.45
CA GLY A 124 -6.86 11.87 1.40
C GLY A 124 -8.29 11.41 1.63
N ALA A 125 -8.54 10.14 1.33
CA ALA A 125 -9.85 9.51 1.31
C ALA A 125 -10.55 9.45 2.69
N ALA A 126 -9.76 9.37 3.77
CA ALA A 126 -10.26 9.32 5.15
C ALA A 126 -9.86 10.57 5.96
N LYS A 127 -9.79 11.73 5.32
CA LYS A 127 -9.41 12.97 5.98
C LYS A 127 -10.25 13.27 7.22
N GLY A 128 -9.57 13.41 8.38
CA GLY A 128 -10.19 13.75 9.66
C GLY A 128 -10.78 12.56 10.41
N VAL A 129 -10.68 11.35 9.86
CA VAL A 129 -11.09 10.10 10.50
C VAL A 129 -9.99 9.62 11.44
N LYS A 130 -10.37 9.10 12.60
CA LYS A 130 -9.41 8.60 13.61
C LYS A 130 -9.11 7.11 13.48
N ASN A 131 -10.09 6.34 13.01
CA ASN A 131 -9.96 4.90 12.88
C ASN A 131 -10.21 4.48 11.44
N ALA A 132 -9.16 4.12 10.74
CA ALA A 132 -9.21 3.71 9.35
C ALA A 132 -8.35 2.47 9.11
N VAL A 133 -8.75 1.65 8.15
CA VAL A 133 -7.89 0.59 7.62
C VAL A 133 -7.76 0.81 6.12
N MET A 134 -6.55 0.82 5.63
CA MET A 134 -6.24 0.88 4.21
C MET A 134 -5.73 -0.48 3.74
N ILE A 135 -6.23 -0.93 2.60
CA ILE A 135 -5.73 -2.11 1.88
C ILE A 135 -5.25 -1.66 0.50
N THR A 136 -4.08 -2.12 0.13
CA THR A 136 -3.52 -1.89 -1.20
C THR A 136 -3.49 -3.18 -2.01
N LEU A 137 -4.15 -3.16 -3.16
CA LEU A 137 -4.25 -4.30 -4.09
C LEU A 137 -3.32 -4.06 -5.27
N GLY A 138 -2.15 -4.69 -5.22
CA GLY A 138 -1.09 -4.60 -6.22
C GLY A 138 -0.48 -5.96 -6.52
N THR A 139 0.83 -6.04 -6.66
CA THR A 139 1.58 -7.30 -6.80
C THR A 139 1.26 -8.24 -5.63
N GLY A 140 1.11 -7.69 -4.42
CA GLY A 140 0.62 -8.35 -3.22
C GLY A 140 -0.62 -7.66 -2.66
N VAL A 141 -0.96 -7.99 -1.42
CA VAL A 141 -1.99 -7.31 -0.60
C VAL A 141 -1.29 -6.70 0.61
N GLY A 142 -1.03 -5.41 0.54
CA GLY A 142 -0.52 -4.64 1.67
C GLY A 142 -1.64 -3.94 2.43
N GLY A 143 -1.31 -3.35 3.57
CA GLY A 143 -2.28 -2.55 4.30
C GLY A 143 -1.68 -1.78 5.46
N GLY A 144 -2.43 -0.83 5.97
CA GLY A 144 -2.09 -0.05 7.15
C GLY A 144 -3.33 0.17 8.03
N ILE A 145 -3.11 0.15 9.32
CA ILE A 145 -4.17 0.29 10.34
C ILE A 145 -3.91 1.59 11.09
N ILE A 146 -4.92 2.46 11.14
CA ILE A 146 -4.91 3.69 11.91
C ILE A 146 -5.92 3.56 13.05
N ILE A 147 -5.46 3.74 14.29
CA ILE A 147 -6.27 3.73 15.51
C ILE A 147 -5.99 5.02 16.27
N ASP A 148 -7.04 5.76 16.62
CA ASP A 148 -6.95 7.06 17.30
C ASP A 148 -6.00 8.05 16.59
N GLY A 149 -6.00 8.01 15.25
CA GLY A 149 -5.18 8.87 14.40
C GLY A 149 -3.70 8.48 14.33
N LYS A 150 -3.32 7.31 14.84
CA LYS A 150 -1.95 6.80 14.87
C LYS A 150 -1.84 5.48 14.12
N ILE A 151 -0.69 5.25 13.50
CA ILE A 151 -0.36 3.96 12.89
C ILE A 151 -0.31 2.89 13.98
N TYR A 152 -1.01 1.77 13.74
CA TYR A 152 -0.87 0.56 14.54
C TYR A 152 0.11 -0.39 13.85
N GLU A 153 1.28 -0.57 14.43
CA GLU A 153 2.36 -1.41 13.88
C GLU A 153 2.49 -2.77 14.60
N GLY A 154 1.77 -2.96 15.71
CA GLY A 154 1.97 -4.13 16.55
C GLY A 154 3.33 -4.13 17.27
N GLN A 155 3.67 -5.25 17.91
CA GLN A 155 4.95 -5.40 18.57
C GLN A 155 6.09 -5.47 17.56
N ASN A 156 7.19 -4.74 17.80
CA ASN A 156 8.37 -4.67 16.93
C ASN A 156 8.06 -4.24 15.49
N SER A 157 7.00 -3.45 15.29
CA SER A 157 6.52 -2.99 13.97
C SER A 157 6.25 -4.14 12.99
N ALA A 158 5.89 -5.32 13.49
CA ALA A 158 5.67 -6.54 12.70
C ALA A 158 4.18 -6.91 12.54
N GLY A 159 3.28 -5.99 12.88
CA GLY A 159 1.83 -6.16 12.74
C GLY A 159 1.30 -5.64 11.40
N ALA A 160 -0.04 -5.66 11.26
CA ALA A 160 -0.77 -5.16 10.10
C ALA A 160 -0.55 -5.94 8.78
N GLU A 161 0.02 -7.15 8.83
CA GLU A 161 0.25 -8.04 7.69
C GLU A 161 -1.05 -8.75 7.24
N MET A 162 -2.07 -7.95 6.92
CA MET A 162 -3.43 -8.43 6.65
C MET A 162 -3.51 -9.32 5.40
N GLY A 163 -2.66 -9.10 4.40
CA GLY A 163 -2.58 -9.95 3.21
C GLY A 163 -2.22 -11.42 3.52
N HIS A 164 -1.60 -11.67 4.69
CA HIS A 164 -1.20 -13.01 5.11
C HIS A 164 -2.20 -13.70 6.09
N VAL A 165 -3.37 -13.09 6.32
CA VAL A 165 -4.49 -13.77 6.98
C VAL A 165 -5.00 -14.88 6.07
N CYS A 166 -5.26 -16.06 6.64
CA CYS A 166 -5.73 -17.22 5.89
C CYS A 166 -7.25 -17.14 5.70
N ILE A 167 -7.69 -16.98 4.46
CA ILE A 167 -9.11 -16.99 4.09
C ILE A 167 -9.57 -18.36 3.52
N VAL A 168 -8.63 -19.20 3.08
CA VAL A 168 -8.94 -20.55 2.56
C VAL A 168 -7.95 -21.53 3.17
N LYS A 169 -8.38 -22.30 4.17
CA LYS A 169 -7.54 -23.32 4.79
C LYS A 169 -7.03 -24.32 3.75
N ASP A 170 -5.73 -24.61 3.78
CA ASP A 170 -5.06 -25.54 2.87
C ASP A 170 -5.23 -25.19 1.37
N GLY A 171 -5.49 -23.89 1.09
CA GLY A 171 -5.69 -23.38 -0.27
C GLY A 171 -4.38 -23.07 -1.01
N GLU A 172 -4.43 -22.03 -1.88
CA GLU A 172 -3.32 -21.63 -2.74
C GLU A 172 -2.04 -21.29 -1.96
N HIS A 173 -0.90 -21.65 -2.54
CA HIS A 173 0.40 -21.33 -1.98
C HIS A 173 0.67 -19.83 -2.00
N CYS A 174 1.14 -19.28 -0.89
CA CYS A 174 1.56 -17.89 -0.76
C CYS A 174 3.09 -17.78 -0.71
N SER A 175 3.64 -16.70 -1.24
CA SER A 175 5.08 -16.38 -1.23
C SER A 175 5.70 -16.36 0.17
N CYS A 176 4.88 -16.14 1.22
CA CYS A 176 5.32 -16.20 2.63
C CYS A 176 5.59 -17.63 3.15
N GLY A 177 5.34 -18.66 2.34
CA GLY A 177 5.53 -20.07 2.70
C GLY A 177 4.28 -20.76 3.30
N ARG A 178 3.20 -20.02 3.55
CA ARG A 178 1.91 -20.55 4.04
C ARG A 178 0.96 -20.79 2.88
N ASN A 179 -0.06 -21.63 3.07
CA ASN A 179 -1.15 -21.79 2.13
C ASN A 179 -2.40 -21.04 2.59
N GLY A 180 -3.18 -20.54 1.63
CA GLY A 180 -4.49 -19.96 1.87
C GLY A 180 -4.52 -18.50 2.30
N CYS A 181 -3.40 -17.78 2.24
CA CYS A 181 -3.35 -16.35 2.54
C CYS A 181 -4.26 -15.55 1.60
N TRP A 182 -4.86 -14.49 2.11
CA TRP A 182 -5.70 -13.58 1.34
C TRP A 182 -5.00 -13.04 0.08
N GLU A 183 -3.72 -12.67 0.18
CA GLU A 183 -2.88 -12.23 -0.93
C GLU A 183 -2.87 -13.20 -2.11
N ALA A 184 -2.83 -14.51 -1.84
CA ALA A 184 -2.82 -15.53 -2.88
C ALA A 184 -4.12 -15.59 -3.72
N TYR A 185 -5.16 -14.88 -3.30
CA TYR A 185 -6.46 -14.80 -3.98
C TYR A 185 -6.84 -13.40 -4.44
N ALA A 186 -6.49 -12.36 -3.67
CA ALA A 186 -6.96 -10.99 -3.84
C ALA A 186 -5.92 -10.03 -4.44
N SER A 187 -4.65 -10.44 -4.59
CA SER A 187 -3.67 -9.61 -5.28
C SER A 187 -3.91 -9.55 -6.80
N VAL A 188 -3.37 -8.53 -7.47
CA VAL A 188 -3.39 -8.48 -8.95
C VAL A 188 -2.60 -9.65 -9.56
N THR A 189 -1.54 -10.10 -8.90
CA THR A 189 -0.81 -11.33 -9.28
C THR A 189 -1.72 -12.56 -9.25
N ALA A 190 -2.56 -12.66 -8.22
CA ALA A 190 -3.56 -13.73 -8.12
C ALA A 190 -4.62 -13.63 -9.22
N LEU A 191 -5.12 -12.43 -9.54
CA LEU A 191 -6.04 -12.21 -10.64
C LEU A 191 -5.44 -12.64 -11.99
N ILE A 192 -4.18 -12.28 -12.26
CA ILE A 192 -3.47 -12.71 -13.49
C ILE A 192 -3.38 -14.24 -13.55
N ARG A 193 -3.03 -14.90 -12.44
CA ARG A 193 -2.99 -16.36 -12.36
C ARG A 193 -4.36 -16.99 -12.66
N GLN A 194 -5.41 -16.53 -11.97
CA GLN A 194 -6.79 -17.02 -12.13
C GLN A 194 -7.27 -16.79 -13.58
N THR A 195 -6.94 -15.65 -14.19
CA THR A 195 -7.23 -15.36 -15.60
C THR A 195 -6.56 -16.36 -16.52
N LYS A 196 -5.26 -16.62 -16.34
CA LYS A 196 -4.49 -17.59 -17.15
C LYS A 196 -5.02 -19.04 -17.01
N GLU A 197 -5.44 -19.42 -15.81
CA GLU A 197 -6.06 -20.72 -15.54
C GLU A 197 -7.40 -20.86 -16.29
N ALA A 198 -8.24 -19.84 -16.24
CA ALA A 198 -9.52 -19.80 -16.94
C ALA A 198 -9.34 -19.81 -18.47
N MET A 199 -8.36 -19.06 -19.01
CA MET A 199 -8.02 -19.07 -20.44
C MET A 199 -7.65 -20.47 -20.93
N LYS A 200 -6.85 -21.22 -20.15
CA LYS A 200 -6.46 -22.61 -20.48
C LYS A 200 -7.65 -23.57 -20.44
N ALA A 201 -8.56 -23.39 -19.49
CA ALA A 201 -9.73 -24.23 -19.32
C ALA A 201 -10.85 -23.92 -20.36
N HIS A 202 -10.88 -22.71 -20.90
CA HIS A 202 -11.91 -22.18 -21.79
C HIS A 202 -11.31 -21.53 -23.04
N PRO A 203 -10.90 -22.34 -24.05
CA PRO A 203 -10.31 -21.80 -25.29
C PRO A 203 -11.25 -20.85 -26.06
N GLU A 204 -12.57 -20.95 -25.84
CA GLU A 204 -13.59 -20.12 -26.45
C GLU A 204 -13.69 -18.70 -25.85
N SER A 205 -13.10 -18.48 -24.69
CA SER A 205 -13.15 -17.18 -24.00
C SER A 205 -12.41 -16.09 -24.77
N LYS A 206 -12.99 -14.88 -24.81
CA LYS A 206 -12.37 -13.70 -25.41
C LYS A 206 -11.07 -13.28 -24.72
N MET A 207 -10.84 -13.74 -23.49
CA MET A 207 -9.54 -13.52 -22.80
C MET A 207 -8.39 -14.08 -23.63
N ASN A 208 -8.62 -15.11 -24.45
CA ASN A 208 -7.61 -15.72 -25.33
C ASN A 208 -7.23 -14.85 -26.54
N GLU A 209 -7.89 -13.72 -26.77
CA GLU A 209 -7.43 -12.69 -27.71
C GLU A 209 -6.14 -12.00 -27.22
N THR A 210 -5.85 -12.07 -25.91
CA THR A 210 -4.61 -11.58 -25.30
C THR A 210 -3.59 -12.73 -25.25
N PRO A 211 -2.35 -12.57 -25.77
CA PRO A 211 -1.29 -13.55 -25.60
C PRO A 211 -1.04 -13.89 -24.13
N MET A 212 -0.72 -15.16 -23.82
CA MET A 212 -0.60 -15.65 -22.44
C MET A 212 0.46 -14.92 -21.61
N ASP A 213 1.52 -14.41 -22.24
CA ASP A 213 2.61 -13.64 -21.62
C ASP A 213 2.27 -12.16 -21.43
N GLU A 214 1.26 -11.65 -22.14
CA GLU A 214 0.77 -10.27 -22.03
C GLU A 214 -0.42 -10.10 -21.07
N VAL A 215 -0.96 -11.22 -20.52
CA VAL A 215 -2.07 -11.19 -19.57
C VAL A 215 -1.71 -10.35 -18.36
N ASN A 216 -2.59 -9.42 -18.03
CA ASN A 216 -2.43 -8.44 -16.95
C ASN A 216 -3.73 -8.25 -16.15
N GLY A 217 -3.72 -7.37 -15.15
CA GLY A 217 -4.87 -7.15 -14.26
C GLY A 217 -6.14 -6.60 -14.93
N ARG A 218 -6.09 -6.19 -16.22
CA ARG A 218 -7.26 -5.73 -16.96
C ARG A 218 -7.87 -6.80 -17.84
N THR A 219 -7.10 -7.82 -18.23
CA THR A 219 -7.52 -8.80 -19.26
C THR A 219 -8.89 -9.40 -18.97
N ALA A 220 -9.15 -9.88 -17.75
CA ALA A 220 -10.45 -10.45 -17.39
C ALA A 220 -11.57 -9.39 -17.37
N PHE A 221 -11.31 -8.20 -16.81
CA PHE A 221 -12.31 -7.11 -16.77
C PHE A 221 -12.65 -6.58 -18.17
N ASP A 222 -11.68 -6.47 -19.08
CA ASP A 222 -11.91 -6.03 -20.46
C ASP A 222 -12.76 -7.06 -21.23
N ALA A 223 -12.44 -8.35 -21.11
CA ALA A 223 -13.24 -9.42 -21.71
C ALA A 223 -14.65 -9.52 -21.10
N MET A 224 -14.80 -9.33 -19.80
CA MET A 224 -16.11 -9.26 -19.14
C MET A 224 -16.94 -8.11 -19.72
N ARG A 225 -16.39 -6.92 -19.89
CA ARG A 225 -17.06 -5.77 -20.53
C ARG A 225 -17.44 -6.05 -21.99
N ALA A 226 -16.68 -6.90 -22.67
CA ALA A 226 -16.99 -7.39 -24.01
C ALA A 226 -18.05 -8.53 -24.03
N GLY A 227 -18.65 -8.84 -22.87
CA GLY A 227 -19.73 -9.83 -22.73
C GLY A 227 -19.27 -11.28 -22.58
N ASP A 228 -18.03 -11.54 -22.20
CA ASP A 228 -17.51 -12.87 -21.94
C ASP A 228 -17.97 -13.40 -20.57
N ALA A 229 -18.72 -14.50 -20.56
CA ALA A 229 -19.25 -15.09 -19.34
C ALA A 229 -18.16 -15.79 -18.48
N VAL A 230 -17.11 -16.33 -19.10
CA VAL A 230 -15.99 -16.93 -18.39
C VAL A 230 -15.20 -15.85 -17.67
N ALA A 231 -14.88 -14.75 -18.35
CA ALA A 231 -14.21 -13.61 -17.76
C ALA A 231 -15.03 -12.98 -16.62
N LYS A 232 -16.36 -12.92 -16.79
CA LYS A 232 -17.25 -12.47 -15.72
C LYS A 232 -17.11 -13.34 -14.47
N ASN A 233 -17.07 -14.66 -14.60
CA ASN A 233 -16.89 -15.57 -13.48
C ASN A 233 -15.53 -15.36 -12.78
N VAL A 234 -14.45 -15.10 -13.54
CA VAL A 234 -13.13 -14.77 -12.98
C VAL A 234 -13.21 -13.49 -12.17
N CYS A 235 -13.81 -12.44 -12.71
CA CYS A 235 -13.95 -11.15 -12.02
C CYS A 235 -14.83 -11.27 -10.76
N ASP A 236 -15.96 -11.94 -10.84
CA ASP A 236 -16.89 -12.11 -9.71
C ASP A 236 -16.17 -12.83 -8.55
N ARG A 237 -15.49 -13.95 -8.82
CA ARG A 237 -14.72 -14.68 -7.80
C ARG A 237 -13.57 -13.87 -7.20
N TYR A 238 -12.86 -13.12 -8.03
CA TYR A 238 -11.79 -12.26 -7.56
C TYR A 238 -12.33 -11.18 -6.60
N ILE A 239 -13.46 -10.56 -6.95
CA ILE A 239 -14.14 -9.57 -6.12
C ILE A 239 -14.63 -10.20 -4.80
N GLU A 240 -15.18 -11.43 -4.85
CA GLU A 240 -15.58 -12.17 -3.65
C GLU A 240 -14.38 -12.42 -2.73
N TYR A 241 -13.22 -12.85 -3.24
CA TYR A 241 -12.02 -13.02 -2.42
C TYR A 241 -11.52 -11.71 -1.78
N ILE A 242 -11.63 -10.59 -2.49
CA ILE A 242 -11.35 -9.29 -1.88
C ILE A 242 -12.33 -9.04 -0.73
N ALA A 243 -13.62 -9.24 -0.97
CA ALA A 243 -14.67 -8.94 -0.02
C ALA A 243 -14.61 -9.85 1.23
N GLU A 244 -14.21 -11.13 1.11
CA GLU A 244 -14.02 -12.03 2.24
C GLU A 244 -12.99 -11.48 3.24
N GLY A 245 -11.80 -11.12 2.78
CA GLY A 245 -10.80 -10.54 3.68
C GLY A 245 -11.21 -9.19 4.25
N LEU A 246 -11.99 -8.40 3.50
CA LEU A 246 -12.55 -7.14 4.02
C LEU A 246 -13.62 -7.37 5.09
N VAL A 247 -14.40 -8.45 5.01
CA VAL A 247 -15.33 -8.86 6.08
C VAL A 247 -14.57 -9.20 7.35
N ASP A 248 -13.46 -9.92 7.26
CA ASP A 248 -12.60 -10.21 8.41
C ASP A 248 -12.08 -8.93 9.06
N ILE A 249 -11.59 -7.98 8.26
CA ILE A 249 -11.14 -6.68 8.73
C ILE A 249 -12.27 -5.90 9.42
N VAL A 250 -13.45 -5.84 8.82
CA VAL A 250 -14.61 -5.17 9.40
C VAL A 250 -15.05 -5.83 10.71
N ASN A 251 -15.02 -7.15 10.79
CA ASN A 251 -15.35 -7.88 12.01
C ASN A 251 -14.34 -7.67 13.15
N VAL A 252 -13.07 -7.45 12.83
CA VAL A 252 -11.99 -7.27 13.83
C VAL A 252 -11.86 -5.80 14.25
N PHE A 253 -11.86 -4.86 13.30
CA PHE A 253 -11.52 -3.46 13.55
C PHE A 253 -12.71 -2.52 13.49
N ARG A 254 -13.74 -2.82 12.71
CA ARG A 254 -14.88 -1.93 12.43
C ARG A 254 -14.46 -0.48 12.24
N PRO A 255 -13.58 -0.18 11.26
CA PRO A 255 -13.05 1.16 11.07
C PRO A 255 -14.14 2.15 10.65
N GLU A 256 -13.96 3.44 10.98
CA GLU A 256 -14.84 4.51 10.47
C GLU A 256 -14.81 4.58 8.95
N THR A 257 -13.63 4.35 8.36
CA THR A 257 -13.45 4.28 6.90
C THR A 257 -12.51 3.13 6.53
N LEU A 258 -12.95 2.31 5.58
CA LEU A 258 -12.14 1.32 4.90
C LEU A 258 -11.67 1.91 3.57
N ILE A 259 -10.35 1.96 3.35
CA ILE A 259 -9.75 2.54 2.15
C ILE A 259 -9.22 1.41 1.27
N ILE A 260 -9.59 1.40 0.00
CA ILE A 260 -9.05 0.46 -0.97
C ILE A 260 -8.15 1.23 -1.93
N GLY A 261 -6.87 0.84 -2.00
CA GLY A 261 -5.87 1.39 -2.89
C GLY A 261 -5.42 0.38 -3.95
N GLY A 262 -4.61 0.86 -4.89
CA GLY A 262 -4.07 0.05 -5.98
C GLY A 262 -4.74 0.28 -7.31
N GLY A 263 -4.08 -0.17 -8.38
CA GLY A 263 -4.52 0.08 -9.76
C GLY A 263 -5.87 -0.51 -10.11
N ILE A 264 -6.32 -1.55 -9.39
CA ILE A 264 -7.61 -2.21 -9.58
C ILE A 264 -8.80 -1.30 -9.22
N CYS A 265 -8.60 -0.28 -8.38
CA CYS A 265 -9.65 0.70 -8.04
C CYS A 265 -10.15 1.49 -9.26
N LYS A 266 -9.44 1.46 -10.39
CA LYS A 266 -9.91 2.03 -11.65
C LYS A 266 -11.14 1.33 -12.22
N GLU A 267 -11.46 0.13 -11.74
CA GLU A 267 -12.69 -0.59 -12.09
C GLU A 267 -13.96 0.05 -11.49
N GLY A 268 -13.80 1.00 -10.55
CA GLY A 268 -14.87 1.82 -9.99
C GLY A 268 -16.02 1.00 -9.39
N ASP A 269 -17.25 1.30 -9.79
CA ASP A 269 -18.45 0.65 -9.26
C ASP A 269 -18.53 -0.86 -9.59
N THR A 270 -17.86 -1.31 -10.65
CA THR A 270 -17.73 -2.74 -10.97
C THR A 270 -17.06 -3.52 -9.84
N LEU A 271 -16.11 -2.88 -9.14
CA LEU A 271 -15.41 -3.43 -7.97
C LEU A 271 -16.15 -3.10 -6.67
N LEU A 272 -16.48 -1.82 -6.46
CA LEU A 272 -16.91 -1.32 -5.15
C LEU A 272 -18.33 -1.74 -4.77
N VAL A 273 -19.27 -1.76 -5.73
CA VAL A 273 -20.67 -2.11 -5.41
C VAL A 273 -20.81 -3.55 -4.94
N PRO A 274 -20.24 -4.57 -5.61
CA PRO A 274 -20.28 -5.93 -5.11
C PRO A 274 -19.60 -6.10 -3.74
N ILE A 275 -18.45 -5.42 -3.51
CA ILE A 275 -17.75 -5.45 -2.22
C ILE A 275 -18.65 -4.91 -1.10
N LYS A 276 -19.26 -3.73 -1.29
CA LYS A 276 -20.16 -3.13 -0.31
C LYS A 276 -21.34 -4.05 0.02
N ASN A 277 -21.97 -4.60 -1.01
CA ASN A 277 -23.08 -5.53 -0.84
C ASN A 277 -22.66 -6.78 -0.06
N PHE A 278 -21.48 -7.32 -0.36
CA PHE A 278 -20.95 -8.51 0.32
C PHE A 278 -20.67 -8.22 1.80
N ILE A 279 -19.99 -7.12 2.12
CA ILE A 279 -19.69 -6.72 3.50
C ILE A 279 -21.00 -6.49 4.27
N ASN A 280 -21.97 -5.78 3.71
CA ASN A 280 -23.26 -5.52 4.34
C ASN A 280 -24.06 -6.81 4.61
N LYS A 281 -23.84 -7.85 3.81
CA LYS A 281 -24.50 -9.14 3.99
C LYS A 281 -23.80 -10.04 5.02
N TYR A 282 -22.46 -10.07 5.02
CA TYR A 282 -21.69 -11.10 5.72
C TYR A 282 -20.92 -10.61 6.94
N ALA A 283 -20.68 -9.30 7.10
CA ALA A 283 -20.12 -8.79 8.34
C ALA A 283 -21.05 -9.07 9.52
N TYR A 284 -20.50 -9.30 10.70
CA TYR A 284 -21.28 -9.64 11.88
C TYR A 284 -22.36 -8.59 12.16
N GLY A 285 -23.58 -9.03 12.32
CA GLY A 285 -24.76 -8.16 12.46
C GLY A 285 -25.36 -7.71 11.13
N GLY A 286 -24.68 -7.86 10.01
CA GLY A 286 -25.17 -7.58 8.65
C GLY A 286 -25.85 -6.22 8.54
N SER A 287 -27.03 -6.18 7.93
CA SER A 287 -27.83 -4.95 7.73
C SER A 287 -28.40 -4.33 9.02
N LEU A 288 -28.23 -4.96 10.17
CA LEU A 288 -28.60 -4.38 11.48
C LEU A 288 -27.58 -3.32 11.94
N ASN A 289 -26.38 -3.36 11.40
CA ASN A 289 -25.37 -2.34 11.65
C ASN A 289 -25.43 -1.21 10.60
N PRO A 290 -24.97 0.00 10.93
CA PRO A 290 -24.73 1.02 9.91
C PRO A 290 -23.86 0.49 8.78
N GLU A 291 -24.11 0.94 7.56
CA GLU A 291 -23.31 0.57 6.39
C GLU A 291 -21.84 0.95 6.60
N GLN A 292 -20.90 0.04 6.25
CA GLN A 292 -19.49 0.32 6.32
C GLN A 292 -19.10 1.36 5.28
N HIS A 293 -18.51 2.47 5.71
CA HIS A 293 -17.99 3.46 4.79
C HIS A 293 -16.74 2.94 4.09
N ILE A 294 -16.77 2.91 2.75
CA ILE A 294 -15.69 2.41 1.90
C ILE A 294 -15.38 3.46 0.84
N GLU A 295 -14.10 3.84 0.78
CA GLU A 295 -13.57 4.81 -0.19
C GLU A 295 -12.39 4.20 -0.96
N THR A 296 -12.13 4.72 -2.15
CA THR A 296 -10.85 4.46 -2.83
C THR A 296 -9.81 5.48 -2.41
N ALA A 297 -8.53 5.05 -2.34
CA ALA A 297 -7.40 5.94 -2.09
C ALA A 297 -7.38 7.10 -3.09
N LYS A 298 -7.14 8.32 -2.60
CA LYS A 298 -7.21 9.56 -3.41
C LYS A 298 -5.85 10.16 -3.71
N LEU A 299 -4.85 9.93 -2.86
CA LEU A 299 -3.55 10.59 -2.96
C LEU A 299 -2.58 9.88 -3.92
N GLY A 300 -2.86 8.63 -4.30
CA GLY A 300 -1.96 7.86 -5.16
C GLY A 300 -0.56 7.75 -4.54
N ASN A 301 0.47 8.02 -5.33
CA ASN A 301 1.87 7.95 -4.86
C ASN A 301 2.23 9.05 -3.84
N ASP A 302 1.42 10.09 -3.69
CA ASP A 302 1.68 11.15 -2.72
C ASP A 302 1.31 10.74 -1.29
N ALA A 303 0.51 9.68 -1.11
CA ALA A 303 0.11 9.16 0.19
C ALA A 303 1.30 8.78 1.06
N GLY A 304 2.27 8.04 0.50
CA GLY A 304 3.50 7.65 1.19
C GLY A 304 4.34 8.86 1.63
N ILE A 305 4.49 9.85 0.76
CA ILE A 305 5.22 11.09 1.07
C ILE A 305 4.56 11.86 2.22
N ILE A 306 3.24 12.06 2.15
CA ILE A 306 2.49 12.82 3.15
C ILE A 306 2.51 12.11 4.51
N GLY A 307 2.21 10.82 4.52
CA GLY A 307 2.19 10.05 5.75
C GLY A 307 3.57 9.90 6.38
N ALA A 308 4.62 9.68 5.58
CA ALA A 308 5.99 9.67 6.08
C ALA A 308 6.37 11.02 6.70
N ALA A 309 6.11 12.14 6.02
CA ALA A 309 6.42 13.48 6.52
C ALA A 309 5.80 13.74 7.91
N LEU A 310 4.59 13.26 8.15
CA LEU A 310 3.79 13.59 9.33
C LEU A 310 3.65 12.43 10.33
N ILE A 311 4.49 11.41 10.21
CA ILE A 311 4.44 10.21 11.07
C ILE A 311 4.58 10.52 12.57
N HIS A 312 5.21 11.64 12.91
CA HIS A 312 5.42 12.13 14.28
C HIS A 312 5.11 13.63 14.45
N ALA A 313 4.23 14.18 13.62
CA ALA A 313 3.85 15.59 13.67
C ALA A 313 2.69 15.88 14.64
#